data_d2071d8ae868092b3e827e6fa7132397
#
_entry.id   d2071d8ae868092b3e827e6fa7132397
#
_cell.length_a   1.000
_cell.length_b   1.000
_cell.length_c   1.000
_cell.angle_alpha   90.00
_cell.angle_beta   90.00
_cell.angle_gamma   90.00
#
_symmetry.space_group_name_H-M   'P 1'
#
loop_
_entity.id
_entity.type
_entity.pdbx_description
1 polymer ?
#
loop_
_entity_poly.entity_id
_entity_poly.type
_entity_poly.pdbx_seq_one_letter_code
_entity_poly.pdbx_strand_id
1 'polypeptide(L)'
;MKNCFYQLLLALIILLPGRVGAVVNERPFVIPELREWKGGEGVFTPSAGTRICVGKEAALLRIGKQFARDYELMFNQKLEVVQGKPAAGDFVFTLKADKKLGKEGYTLKISDRVTVTAPDTAGIFWATRTILQLSEQQKSRVLPQGTARDYPDYAVRGFMLDCGRKFIPMHFLRDYVKIMAYYKMNTFQIHLNDNAFKQYFEHDYSKTNAAFRLECDTYPGLTAQDGYYTKKEFIELQKLAESLGVEIIPEIDVPAHSLAFTQYKPEIGSKEYGMDHLALFNPETYTFVDGLLREYLEGDEPVFRGKRVHIGTDEYSNKKKEVVEKFRYFTDYYIRFVEKFGKQACIWGALTHAKGDTPVKSDNVVMGAWYNGYANPADMIKQGYKLISIPDGLLYIVPAAGYYYDYLNTEYLYKNWTPAHIGKEIFPEKHEQILGGMFAVWNDHYGNGISTKDIHDRVMPAMQTLAVKMWNGTKTSVPYANFDSLRTNISEAPGVNVAGRIGTAKSCVFTTPKLVPGSETG
;
A
#
# COMPACT_ATOMS: atom_id res chain seq x y z
N MET A 1 -66.43 -40.21 -52.87
CA MET A 1 -67.30 -40.31 -51.69
C MET A 1 -66.53 -41.08 -50.62
N LYS A 2 -65.76 -40.47 -49.74
CA LYS A 2 -65.18 -41.06 -48.53
C LYS A 2 -65.01 -39.91 -47.51
N ASN A 3 -65.84 -39.96 -46.48
CA ASN A 3 -65.76 -39.07 -45.33
C ASN A 3 -64.55 -39.44 -44.48
N CYS A 4 -63.70 -38.45 -44.17
CA CYS A 4 -62.68 -38.57 -43.20
C CYS A 4 -63.03 -37.69 -41.99
N PHE A 5 -63.35 -38.34 -40.88
CA PHE A 5 -63.52 -37.74 -39.55
C PHE A 5 -62.14 -37.42 -38.96
N TYR A 6 -61.89 -36.14 -38.70
CA TYR A 6 -60.76 -35.74 -37.87
C TYR A 6 -61.24 -35.63 -36.41
N GLN A 7 -60.72 -36.50 -35.55
CA GLN A 7 -60.86 -36.38 -34.10
C GLN A 7 -59.79 -35.40 -33.59
N LEU A 8 -60.24 -34.28 -33.01
CA LEU A 8 -59.39 -33.32 -32.32
C LEU A 8 -59.10 -33.88 -30.91
N LEU A 9 -57.88 -34.32 -30.65
CA LEU A 9 -57.40 -34.65 -29.32
C LEU A 9 -56.92 -33.37 -28.63
N LEU A 10 -57.73 -32.82 -27.69
CA LEU A 10 -57.31 -31.70 -26.85
C LEU A 10 -56.37 -32.29 -25.76
N ALA A 11 -55.06 -32.09 -25.94
CA ALA A 11 -54.09 -32.38 -24.90
C ALA A 11 -54.11 -31.25 -23.86
N LEU A 12 -54.70 -31.53 -22.70
CA LEU A 12 -54.68 -30.67 -21.52
C LEU A 12 -53.25 -30.67 -20.96
N ILE A 13 -52.39 -29.67 -21.31
CA ILE A 13 -51.11 -29.47 -20.69
C ILE A 13 -51.37 -28.87 -19.31
N ILE A 14 -51.30 -29.72 -18.27
CA ILE A 14 -51.25 -29.28 -16.89
C ILE A 14 -49.86 -28.64 -16.68
N LEU A 15 -49.80 -27.30 -16.75
CA LEU A 15 -48.68 -26.53 -16.28
C LEU A 15 -48.58 -26.70 -14.76
N LEU A 16 -47.81 -27.68 -14.30
CA LEU A 16 -47.34 -27.72 -12.93
C LEU A 16 -46.50 -26.43 -12.71
N PRO A 17 -46.80 -25.65 -11.67
CA PRO A 17 -45.94 -24.54 -11.32
C PRO A 17 -44.59 -25.11 -10.92
N GLY A 18 -43.62 -25.07 -11.84
CA GLY A 18 -42.24 -25.37 -11.52
C GLY A 18 -41.85 -24.44 -10.38
N ARG A 19 -41.50 -24.95 -9.23
CA ARG A 19 -40.80 -24.20 -8.19
C ARG A 19 -39.54 -23.68 -8.85
N VAL A 20 -39.55 -22.42 -9.26
CA VAL A 20 -38.30 -21.70 -9.52
C VAL A 20 -37.59 -21.70 -8.18
N GLY A 21 -36.64 -22.62 -8.01
CA GLY A 21 -35.78 -22.63 -6.83
C GLY A 21 -35.14 -21.27 -6.71
N ALA A 22 -35.21 -20.66 -5.54
CA ALA A 22 -34.58 -19.36 -5.33
C ALA A 22 -33.08 -19.47 -5.67
N VAL A 23 -32.60 -18.54 -6.50
CA VAL A 23 -31.22 -18.57 -6.98
C VAL A 23 -30.31 -18.12 -5.84
N VAL A 24 -29.40 -18.99 -5.45
CA VAL A 24 -28.37 -18.69 -4.44
C VAL A 24 -27.36 -17.69 -5.05
N ASN A 25 -27.06 -16.63 -4.31
CA ASN A 25 -26.13 -15.61 -4.77
C ASN A 25 -24.71 -16.17 -4.93
N GLU A 26 -24.13 -15.96 -6.09
CA GLU A 26 -22.71 -16.24 -6.35
C GLU A 26 -21.81 -15.32 -5.52
N ARG A 27 -20.50 -15.68 -5.43
CA ARG A 27 -19.50 -14.84 -4.77
C ARG A 27 -19.39 -13.50 -5.50
N PRO A 28 -19.64 -12.37 -4.83
CA PRO A 28 -19.52 -11.07 -5.46
C PRO A 28 -18.05 -10.70 -5.67
N PHE A 29 -17.80 -9.91 -6.72
CA PHE A 29 -16.47 -9.39 -7.00
C PHE A 29 -16.12 -8.25 -6.04
N VAL A 30 -14.92 -8.29 -5.45
CA VAL A 30 -14.28 -7.22 -4.67
C VAL A 30 -12.76 -7.37 -4.76
N ILE A 31 -12.02 -6.33 -4.45
CA ILE A 31 -10.55 -6.31 -4.43
C ILE A 31 -10.07 -5.93 -3.03
N PRO A 32 -9.35 -6.81 -2.31
CA PRO A 32 -9.06 -8.23 -2.61
C PRO A 32 -10.31 -9.11 -2.60
N GLU A 33 -10.24 -10.27 -3.26
CA GLU A 33 -11.34 -11.25 -3.28
C GLU A 33 -11.73 -11.72 -1.89
N LEU A 34 -13.02 -11.94 -1.68
CA LEU A 34 -13.48 -12.62 -0.47
C LEU A 34 -12.93 -14.06 -0.41
N ARG A 35 -12.33 -14.43 0.70
CA ARG A 35 -11.71 -15.75 0.86
C ARG A 35 -12.74 -16.88 0.88
N GLU A 36 -13.79 -16.71 1.68
CA GLU A 36 -14.88 -17.67 1.79
C GLU A 36 -16.21 -16.95 1.55
N TRP A 37 -17.08 -17.56 0.77
CA TRP A 37 -18.44 -17.07 0.53
C TRP A 37 -19.43 -18.20 0.53
N LYS A 38 -20.49 -18.03 1.33
CA LYS A 38 -21.68 -18.87 1.29
C LYS A 38 -22.85 -17.98 0.91
N GLY A 39 -23.32 -18.10 -0.33
CA GLY A 39 -24.46 -17.34 -0.82
C GLY A 39 -25.74 -17.63 -0.05
N GLY A 40 -26.58 -16.62 0.08
CA GLY A 40 -27.98 -16.73 0.49
C GLY A 40 -28.88 -16.41 -0.71
N GLU A 41 -30.16 -16.32 -0.43
CA GLU A 41 -31.19 -15.98 -1.42
C GLU A 41 -31.64 -14.52 -1.22
N GLY A 42 -31.77 -13.77 -2.32
CA GLY A 42 -32.22 -12.37 -2.28
C GLY A 42 -31.13 -11.36 -1.98
N VAL A 43 -31.51 -10.16 -1.61
CA VAL A 43 -30.63 -9.00 -1.49
C VAL A 43 -30.97 -8.16 -0.27
N PHE A 44 -30.00 -7.40 0.21
CA PHE A 44 -30.18 -6.29 1.14
C PHE A 44 -30.13 -4.96 0.37
N THR A 45 -31.12 -4.10 0.60
CA THR A 45 -31.19 -2.78 -0.03
C THR A 45 -31.19 -1.71 1.06
N PRO A 46 -30.15 -0.85 1.13
CA PRO A 46 -30.15 0.28 2.03
C PRO A 46 -31.30 1.26 1.71
N SER A 47 -31.95 1.78 2.76
CA SER A 47 -33.02 2.75 2.67
C SER A 47 -32.60 4.11 3.26
N ALA A 48 -33.46 5.10 3.18
CA ALA A 48 -33.24 6.40 3.85
C ALA A 48 -33.14 6.26 5.39
N GLY A 49 -33.76 5.23 5.98
CA GLY A 49 -33.71 4.94 7.42
C GLY A 49 -32.58 4.00 7.85
N THR A 50 -31.71 3.58 6.95
CA THR A 50 -30.54 2.73 7.27
C THR A 50 -29.56 3.47 8.18
N ARG A 51 -29.18 2.81 9.29
CA ARG A 51 -28.24 3.35 10.29
C ARG A 51 -27.00 2.47 10.39
N ILE A 52 -25.97 3.01 11.03
CA ILE A 52 -24.77 2.26 11.42
C ILE A 52 -24.85 2.05 12.94
N CYS A 53 -25.16 0.84 13.35
CA CYS A 53 -25.24 0.47 14.76
C CYS A 53 -23.89 -0.09 15.23
N VAL A 54 -23.26 0.55 16.19
CA VAL A 54 -21.94 0.16 16.73
C VAL A 54 -22.01 -0.17 18.21
N GLY A 55 -21.06 -0.97 18.69
CA GLY A 55 -20.87 -1.23 20.12
C GLY A 55 -20.44 0.03 20.89
N LYS A 56 -20.23 -0.13 22.21
CA LYS A 56 -19.89 1.01 23.11
C LYS A 56 -18.43 1.47 22.97
N GLU A 57 -17.59 0.70 22.33
CA GLU A 57 -16.16 0.96 22.18
C GLU A 57 -15.92 2.22 21.31
N ALA A 58 -15.14 3.16 21.84
CA ALA A 58 -14.84 4.41 21.14
C ALA A 58 -14.21 4.19 19.75
N ALA A 59 -13.43 3.12 19.58
CA ALA A 59 -12.84 2.75 18.32
C ALA A 59 -13.90 2.33 17.27
N LEU A 60 -14.93 1.57 17.67
CA LEU A 60 -16.04 1.23 16.76
C LEU A 60 -16.84 2.47 16.36
N LEU A 61 -17.04 3.40 17.26
CA LEU A 61 -17.69 4.68 16.95
C LEU A 61 -16.89 5.48 15.91
N ARG A 62 -15.55 5.52 16.03
CA ARG A 62 -14.68 6.17 15.03
C ARG A 62 -14.80 5.51 13.66
N ILE A 63 -14.78 4.17 13.60
CA ILE A 63 -14.91 3.42 12.33
C ILE A 63 -16.30 3.63 11.73
N GLY A 64 -17.36 3.59 12.54
CA GLY A 64 -18.73 3.89 12.09
C GLY A 64 -18.85 5.28 11.47
N LYS A 65 -18.28 6.29 12.12
CA LYS A 65 -18.23 7.67 11.59
C LYS A 65 -17.39 7.78 10.32
N GLN A 66 -16.27 7.04 10.21
CA GLN A 66 -15.47 6.99 8.98
C GLN A 66 -16.27 6.35 7.85
N PHE A 67 -16.91 5.21 8.10
CA PHE A 67 -17.75 4.54 7.12
C PHE A 67 -18.93 5.43 6.67
N ALA A 68 -19.57 6.15 7.59
CA ALA A 68 -20.65 7.08 7.24
C ALA A 68 -20.17 8.18 6.29
N ARG A 69 -18.99 8.78 6.56
CA ARG A 69 -18.39 9.80 5.69
C ARG A 69 -18.05 9.22 4.31
N ASP A 70 -17.44 8.06 4.26
CA ASP A 70 -17.05 7.41 3.01
C ASP A 70 -18.29 7.03 2.19
N TYR A 71 -19.35 6.55 2.85
CA TYR A 71 -20.61 6.22 2.21
C TYR A 71 -21.30 7.46 1.63
N GLU A 72 -21.31 8.58 2.37
CA GLU A 72 -21.83 9.86 1.88
C GLU A 72 -21.03 10.37 0.68
N LEU A 73 -19.69 10.31 0.72
CA LEU A 73 -18.81 10.72 -0.38
C LEU A 73 -19.06 9.91 -1.66
N MET A 74 -19.30 8.60 -1.54
CA MET A 74 -19.49 7.72 -2.69
C MET A 74 -20.92 7.75 -3.23
N PHE A 75 -21.92 7.86 -2.35
CA PHE A 75 -23.31 7.60 -2.71
C PHE A 75 -24.27 8.77 -2.45
N ASN A 76 -23.76 9.87 -1.94
CA ASN A 76 -24.57 11.05 -1.56
C ASN A 76 -25.75 10.69 -0.62
N GLN A 77 -25.52 9.71 0.28
CA GLN A 77 -26.49 9.30 1.30
C GLN A 77 -25.84 9.36 2.68
N LYS A 78 -26.43 10.14 3.57
CA LYS A 78 -26.04 10.21 4.96
C LYS A 78 -26.56 9.00 5.71
N LEU A 79 -25.69 8.40 6.53
CA LEU A 79 -26.03 7.32 7.47
C LEU A 79 -25.80 7.81 8.89
N GLU A 80 -26.81 7.67 9.74
CA GLU A 80 -26.70 7.97 11.17
C GLU A 80 -25.88 6.87 11.87
N VAL A 81 -24.96 7.28 12.76
CA VAL A 81 -24.19 6.34 13.59
C VAL A 81 -24.79 6.33 14.99
N VAL A 82 -25.27 5.18 15.43
CA VAL A 82 -25.96 5.00 16.70
C VAL A 82 -25.30 3.93 17.56
N GLN A 83 -25.39 4.11 18.87
CA GLN A 83 -25.04 3.10 19.87
C GLN A 83 -26.34 2.59 20.50
N GLY A 84 -26.83 1.44 20.07
CA GLY A 84 -28.13 0.94 20.52
C GLY A 84 -28.42 -0.48 20.04
N LYS A 85 -29.69 -0.88 20.13
CA LYS A 85 -30.13 -2.18 19.62
C LYS A 85 -30.23 -2.14 18.09
N PRO A 86 -29.58 -3.10 17.38
CA PRO A 86 -29.70 -3.21 15.95
C PRO A 86 -31.13 -3.56 15.51
N ALA A 87 -31.57 -3.02 14.38
CA ALA A 87 -32.83 -3.35 13.72
C ALA A 87 -32.58 -3.94 12.32
N ALA A 88 -33.62 -4.45 11.69
CA ALA A 88 -33.60 -4.76 10.28
C ALA A 88 -33.30 -3.48 9.48
N GLY A 89 -32.50 -3.57 8.41
CA GLY A 89 -32.06 -2.44 7.61
C GLY A 89 -30.77 -1.76 8.09
N ASP A 90 -30.23 -2.12 9.26
CA ASP A 90 -28.99 -1.51 9.81
C ASP A 90 -27.71 -2.16 9.27
N PHE A 91 -26.62 -1.37 9.22
CA PHE A 91 -25.25 -1.87 9.26
C PHE A 91 -24.85 -2.05 10.74
N VAL A 92 -24.31 -3.19 11.12
CA VAL A 92 -24.02 -3.53 12.52
C VAL A 92 -22.54 -3.92 12.66
N PHE A 93 -21.79 -3.23 13.52
CA PHE A 93 -20.36 -3.51 13.75
C PHE A 93 -20.15 -3.97 15.20
N THR A 94 -19.58 -5.16 15.36
CA THR A 94 -19.43 -5.81 16.66
C THR A 94 -18.07 -6.50 16.79
N LEU A 95 -17.39 -6.32 17.91
CA LEU A 95 -16.18 -7.07 18.24
C LEU A 95 -16.59 -8.43 18.82
N LYS A 96 -15.97 -9.49 18.32
CA LYS A 96 -16.14 -10.86 18.78
C LYS A 96 -14.86 -11.66 18.56
N ALA A 97 -14.34 -12.27 19.62
CA ALA A 97 -13.12 -13.08 19.54
C ALA A 97 -13.29 -14.27 18.58
N ASP A 98 -12.35 -14.38 17.65
CA ASP A 98 -12.14 -15.54 16.76
C ASP A 98 -10.65 -15.64 16.43
N LYS A 99 -9.93 -16.55 17.08
CA LYS A 99 -8.48 -16.73 16.91
C LYS A 99 -8.08 -17.09 15.47
N LYS A 100 -8.98 -17.70 14.69
CA LYS A 100 -8.70 -18.12 13.32
C LYS A 100 -8.74 -16.97 12.31
N LEU A 101 -9.34 -15.84 12.67
CA LEU A 101 -9.40 -14.63 11.83
C LEU A 101 -8.18 -13.74 11.96
N GLY A 102 -7.40 -13.87 13.05
CA GLY A 102 -6.33 -12.92 13.36
C GLY A 102 -6.87 -11.51 13.62
N LYS A 103 -5.99 -10.52 13.69
CA LYS A 103 -6.36 -9.13 13.97
C LYS A 103 -7.12 -8.45 12.82
N GLU A 104 -6.81 -8.79 11.59
CA GLU A 104 -7.33 -8.12 10.40
C GLU A 104 -8.51 -8.84 9.73
N GLY A 105 -8.83 -10.05 10.17
CA GLY A 105 -9.93 -10.81 9.60
C GLY A 105 -11.30 -10.44 10.16
N TYR A 106 -12.33 -10.76 9.41
CA TYR A 106 -13.73 -10.47 9.75
C TYR A 106 -14.70 -11.52 9.19
N THR A 107 -15.90 -11.52 9.74
CA THR A 107 -17.08 -12.18 9.17
C THR A 107 -18.08 -11.11 8.77
N LEU A 108 -18.58 -11.19 7.54
CA LEU A 108 -19.61 -10.33 6.98
C LEU A 108 -20.85 -11.16 6.68
N LYS A 109 -21.95 -10.90 7.39
CA LYS A 109 -23.25 -11.53 7.13
C LYS A 109 -24.23 -10.49 6.58
N ILE A 110 -24.74 -10.76 5.38
CA ILE A 110 -25.74 -9.93 4.69
C ILE A 110 -27.06 -10.69 4.69
N SER A 111 -28.08 -10.14 5.36
CA SER A 111 -29.42 -10.71 5.48
C SER A 111 -30.47 -9.58 5.49
N ASP A 112 -31.42 -9.56 6.44
CA ASP A 112 -32.28 -8.41 6.73
C ASP A 112 -31.50 -7.17 7.23
N ARG A 113 -30.27 -7.37 7.62
CA ARG A 113 -29.26 -6.36 8.00
C ARG A 113 -27.88 -6.82 7.56
N VAL A 114 -26.91 -5.89 7.60
CA VAL A 114 -25.51 -6.19 7.30
C VAL A 114 -24.73 -6.22 8.60
N THR A 115 -24.28 -7.40 9.02
CA THR A 115 -23.55 -7.57 10.28
C THR A 115 -22.08 -7.89 10.00
N VAL A 116 -21.19 -7.08 10.56
CA VAL A 116 -19.74 -7.32 10.60
C VAL A 116 -19.33 -7.72 12.01
N THR A 117 -18.64 -8.84 12.12
CA THR A 117 -17.97 -9.26 13.36
C THR A 117 -16.49 -9.49 13.11
N ALA A 118 -15.63 -9.01 14.00
CA ALA A 118 -14.19 -9.21 13.92
C ALA A 118 -13.56 -9.30 15.31
N PRO A 119 -12.38 -9.94 15.45
CA PRO A 119 -11.65 -9.98 16.72
C PRO A 119 -11.08 -8.62 17.13
N ASP A 120 -10.76 -7.77 16.15
CA ASP A 120 -10.14 -6.46 16.32
C ASP A 120 -10.81 -5.43 15.42
N THR A 121 -10.64 -4.16 15.75
CA THR A 121 -11.17 -3.03 14.99
C THR A 121 -10.61 -2.94 13.57
N ALA A 122 -9.40 -3.42 13.32
CA ALA A 122 -8.83 -3.51 11.99
C ALA A 122 -9.68 -4.37 11.05
N GLY A 123 -10.15 -5.54 11.51
CA GLY A 123 -11.07 -6.38 10.72
C GLY A 123 -12.39 -5.70 10.42
N ILE A 124 -12.96 -4.96 11.39
CA ILE A 124 -14.17 -4.14 11.15
C ILE A 124 -13.91 -3.11 10.05
N PHE A 125 -12.77 -2.39 10.13
CA PHE A 125 -12.41 -1.40 9.12
C PHE A 125 -12.29 -2.00 7.73
N TRP A 126 -11.59 -3.13 7.57
CA TRP A 126 -11.45 -3.80 6.27
C TRP A 126 -12.80 -4.31 5.71
N ALA A 127 -13.69 -4.77 6.57
CA ALA A 127 -15.04 -5.14 6.15
C ALA A 127 -15.84 -3.95 5.59
N THR A 128 -15.64 -2.74 6.13
CA THR A 128 -16.30 -1.54 5.58
C THR A 128 -15.82 -1.25 4.15
N ARG A 129 -14.56 -1.50 3.81
CA ARG A 129 -14.03 -1.37 2.45
C ARG A 129 -14.72 -2.35 1.50
N THR A 130 -14.90 -3.59 1.94
CA THR A 130 -15.67 -4.59 1.19
C THR A 130 -17.11 -4.14 0.95
N ILE A 131 -17.80 -3.64 1.98
CA ILE A 131 -19.19 -3.16 1.85
C ILE A 131 -19.29 -2.02 0.83
N LEU A 132 -18.36 -1.06 0.87
CA LEU A 132 -18.34 0.05 -0.09
C LEU A 132 -18.15 -0.44 -1.52
N GLN A 133 -17.20 -1.35 -1.77
CA GLN A 133 -16.97 -1.92 -3.09
C GLN A 133 -18.17 -2.74 -3.59
N LEU A 134 -18.85 -3.47 -2.72
CA LEU A 134 -20.09 -4.16 -3.08
C LEU A 134 -21.21 -3.18 -3.45
N SER A 135 -21.33 -2.10 -2.67
CA SER A 135 -22.38 -1.08 -2.88
C SER A 135 -22.21 -0.29 -4.18
N GLU A 136 -20.97 0.01 -4.60
CA GLU A 136 -20.73 0.83 -5.80
C GLU A 136 -20.99 0.09 -7.11
N GLN A 137 -20.93 -1.23 -7.13
CA GLN A 137 -21.13 -2.03 -8.34
C GLN A 137 -22.58 -2.17 -8.76
N GLN A 138 -23.53 -1.79 -7.90
CA GLN A 138 -24.96 -1.88 -8.18
C GLN A 138 -25.63 -0.52 -8.13
N LYS A 139 -26.41 -0.18 -9.15
CA LYS A 139 -27.11 1.12 -9.27
C LYS A 139 -27.91 1.50 -8.03
N SER A 140 -28.52 0.53 -7.35
CA SER A 140 -29.34 0.73 -6.15
C SER A 140 -28.58 0.43 -4.86
N ARG A 141 -27.25 0.27 -4.92
CA ARG A 141 -26.40 -0.11 -3.77
C ARG A 141 -26.81 -1.42 -3.09
N VAL A 142 -27.41 -2.30 -3.87
CA VAL A 142 -27.94 -3.60 -3.42
C VAL A 142 -26.78 -4.52 -3.08
N LEU A 143 -26.87 -5.21 -1.94
CA LEU A 143 -25.87 -6.19 -1.52
C LEU A 143 -26.45 -7.60 -1.62
N PRO A 144 -25.77 -8.57 -2.24
CA PRO A 144 -26.25 -9.95 -2.29
C PRO A 144 -26.25 -10.56 -0.88
N GLN A 145 -27.36 -11.21 -0.49
CA GLN A 145 -27.40 -11.92 0.79
C GLN A 145 -26.44 -13.10 0.80
N GLY A 146 -25.79 -13.31 1.93
CA GLY A 146 -24.81 -14.37 2.13
C GLY A 146 -23.92 -14.12 3.33
N THR A 147 -22.93 -14.97 3.49
CA THR A 147 -21.93 -14.84 4.55
C THR A 147 -20.53 -15.01 3.98
N ALA A 148 -19.66 -14.02 4.24
CA ALA A 148 -18.25 -14.09 3.97
C ALA A 148 -17.45 -14.29 5.25
N ARG A 149 -16.33 -15.01 5.16
CA ARG A 149 -15.26 -15.05 6.14
C ARG A 149 -13.96 -14.71 5.43
N ASP A 150 -13.31 -13.63 5.85
CA ASP A 150 -12.21 -13.03 5.10
C ASP A 150 -11.07 -12.56 6.01
N TYR A 151 -9.83 -12.77 5.61
CA TYR A 151 -8.62 -12.43 6.36
C TYR A 151 -7.39 -12.46 5.45
N PRO A 152 -6.34 -11.66 5.74
CA PRO A 152 -5.12 -11.64 4.91
C PRO A 152 -4.22 -12.84 5.20
N ASP A 153 -3.46 -13.26 4.17
CA ASP A 153 -2.36 -14.21 4.33
C ASP A 153 -1.07 -13.56 4.81
N TYR A 154 -0.86 -12.27 4.49
CA TYR A 154 0.36 -11.55 4.82
C TYR A 154 0.07 -10.28 5.60
N ALA A 155 0.90 -10.03 6.62
CA ALA A 155 0.76 -8.90 7.53
C ALA A 155 1.18 -7.56 6.88
N VAL A 156 2.15 -7.59 5.96
CA VAL A 156 2.61 -6.41 5.22
C VAL A 156 2.08 -6.46 3.79
N ARG A 157 1.36 -5.41 3.42
CA ARG A 157 0.82 -5.18 2.07
C ARG A 157 1.19 -3.76 1.69
N GLY A 158 2.35 -3.64 1.01
CA GLY A 158 3.10 -2.40 0.93
C GLY A 158 3.16 -1.76 -0.45
N PHE A 159 3.37 -0.46 -0.41
CA PHE A 159 3.73 0.39 -1.54
C PHE A 159 4.85 1.34 -1.11
N MET A 160 5.87 1.54 -1.96
CA MET A 160 6.94 2.51 -1.77
C MET A 160 6.92 3.53 -2.89
N LEU A 161 7.15 4.80 -2.54
CA LEU A 161 7.20 5.91 -3.49
C LEU A 161 8.44 6.75 -3.28
N ASP A 162 9.22 6.90 -4.33
CA ASP A 162 10.37 7.81 -4.39
C ASP A 162 9.89 9.26 -4.52
N CYS A 163 9.96 9.98 -3.41
CA CYS A 163 9.72 11.42 -3.34
C CYS A 163 11.03 12.22 -3.37
N GLY A 164 12.16 11.54 -3.16
CA GLY A 164 13.49 12.16 -3.17
C GLY A 164 13.83 12.72 -4.54
N ARG A 165 13.83 11.87 -5.57
CA ARG A 165 14.17 12.30 -6.94
C ARG A 165 13.09 13.17 -7.57
N LYS A 166 11.83 12.93 -7.25
CA LYS A 166 10.70 13.72 -7.74
C LYS A 166 9.81 14.17 -6.59
N PHE A 167 9.58 15.47 -6.46
CA PHE A 167 8.63 15.97 -5.48
C PHE A 167 7.20 15.52 -5.82
N ILE A 168 6.57 14.87 -4.86
CA ILE A 168 5.18 14.42 -4.95
C ILE A 168 4.34 15.31 -4.03
N PRO A 169 3.36 16.07 -4.53
CA PRO A 169 2.58 16.97 -3.69
C PRO A 169 1.84 16.25 -2.56
N MET A 170 1.74 16.89 -1.40
CA MET A 170 1.14 16.33 -0.19
C MET A 170 -0.30 15.82 -0.40
N HIS A 171 -1.10 16.50 -1.24
CA HIS A 171 -2.46 16.04 -1.53
C HIS A 171 -2.46 14.67 -2.22
N PHE A 172 -1.49 14.40 -3.09
CA PHE A 172 -1.34 13.13 -3.78
C PHE A 172 -0.95 12.01 -2.81
N LEU A 173 -0.06 12.27 -1.85
CA LEU A 173 0.27 11.31 -0.78
C LEU A 173 -0.96 10.98 0.07
N ARG A 174 -1.78 11.98 0.40
CA ARG A 174 -3.05 11.77 1.12
C ARG A 174 -4.04 10.93 0.32
N ASP A 175 -4.10 11.12 -0.99
CA ASP A 175 -4.95 10.31 -1.86
C ASP A 175 -4.45 8.87 -1.93
N TYR A 176 -3.13 8.63 -1.99
CA TYR A 176 -2.58 7.28 -1.94
C TYR A 176 -2.86 6.57 -0.61
N VAL A 177 -2.79 7.25 0.51
CA VAL A 177 -3.22 6.66 1.80
C VAL A 177 -4.67 6.17 1.74
N LYS A 178 -5.58 6.94 1.14
CA LYS A 178 -6.99 6.54 0.99
C LYS A 178 -7.15 5.38 0.01
N ILE A 179 -6.44 5.41 -1.13
CA ILE A 179 -6.45 4.34 -2.13
C ILE A 179 -5.95 3.04 -1.51
N MET A 180 -4.80 3.08 -0.85
CA MET A 180 -4.24 1.92 -0.16
C MET A 180 -5.23 1.32 0.84
N ALA A 181 -5.82 2.15 1.69
CA ALA A 181 -6.84 1.71 2.64
C ALA A 181 -8.05 1.07 1.95
N TYR A 182 -8.48 1.62 0.81
CA TYR A 182 -9.63 1.10 0.06
C TYR A 182 -9.39 -0.30 -0.50
N TYR A 183 -8.16 -0.58 -0.91
CA TYR A 183 -7.71 -1.89 -1.38
C TYR A 183 -7.06 -2.75 -0.29
N LYS A 184 -7.25 -2.41 0.99
CA LYS A 184 -6.74 -3.16 2.17
C LYS A 184 -5.20 -3.29 2.19
N MET A 185 -4.49 -2.34 1.56
CA MET A 185 -3.05 -2.17 1.72
C MET A 185 -2.77 -1.40 3.02
N ASN A 186 -1.67 -1.71 3.72
CA ASN A 186 -1.46 -1.20 5.08
C ASN A 186 -0.06 -0.65 5.37
N THR A 187 0.83 -0.60 4.38
CA THR A 187 2.22 -0.15 4.60
C THR A 187 2.67 0.75 3.47
N PHE A 188 2.90 2.03 3.76
CA PHE A 188 3.35 3.02 2.80
C PHE A 188 4.76 3.52 3.16
N GLN A 189 5.77 3.12 2.40
CA GLN A 189 7.14 3.61 2.56
C GLN A 189 7.34 4.85 1.68
N ILE A 190 7.87 5.92 2.28
CA ILE A 190 8.12 7.19 1.60
C ILE A 190 9.62 7.45 1.63
N HIS A 191 10.26 7.38 0.47
CA HIS A 191 11.67 7.62 0.25
C HIS A 191 11.92 9.13 0.12
N LEU A 192 12.58 9.72 1.14
CA LEU A 192 12.59 11.17 1.36
C LEU A 192 13.82 11.88 0.79
N ASN A 193 14.88 11.17 0.44
CA ASN A 193 16.07 11.75 -0.17
C ASN A 193 16.63 10.85 -1.25
N ASP A 194 17.10 11.48 -2.32
CA ASP A 194 17.87 10.82 -3.37
C ASP A 194 18.46 11.84 -4.34
N ASN A 195 19.10 11.34 -5.40
CA ASN A 195 19.71 12.13 -6.45
C ASN A 195 19.51 11.54 -7.85
N ALA A 196 19.56 12.41 -8.84
CA ALA A 196 19.58 12.02 -10.24
C ALA A 196 20.92 11.38 -10.63
N PHE A 197 20.98 10.77 -11.79
CA PHE A 197 22.23 10.23 -12.34
C PHE A 197 23.12 11.36 -12.88
N LYS A 198 24.33 11.50 -12.35
CA LYS A 198 25.29 12.56 -12.73
C LYS A 198 25.61 12.62 -14.23
N GLN A 199 25.46 11.51 -14.94
CA GLN A 199 25.70 11.46 -16.40
C GLN A 199 24.80 12.40 -17.20
N TYR A 200 23.64 12.76 -16.67
CA TYR A 200 22.73 13.73 -17.27
C TYR A 200 23.05 15.17 -16.87
N PHE A 201 24.07 15.37 -16.01
CA PHE A 201 24.52 16.67 -15.48
C PHE A 201 26.02 16.86 -15.71
N GLU A 202 26.50 16.65 -16.93
CA GLU A 202 27.91 16.81 -17.31
C GLU A 202 28.91 16.00 -16.47
N HIS A 203 28.46 14.86 -15.88
CA HIS A 203 29.21 14.05 -14.92
C HIS A 203 29.66 14.81 -13.66
N ASP A 204 29.00 15.90 -13.32
CA ASP A 204 29.37 16.80 -12.22
C ASP A 204 28.36 16.69 -11.08
N TYR A 205 28.78 16.17 -9.93
CA TYR A 205 27.92 16.05 -8.75
C TYR A 205 27.44 17.40 -8.21
N SER A 206 28.17 18.49 -8.43
CA SER A 206 27.75 19.83 -7.99
C SER A 206 26.57 20.37 -8.81
N LYS A 207 26.37 19.85 -10.02
CA LYS A 207 25.28 20.19 -10.92
C LYS A 207 24.15 19.17 -10.88
N THR A 208 24.41 17.97 -10.34
CA THR A 208 23.44 16.88 -10.28
C THR A 208 22.32 17.23 -9.32
N ASN A 209 21.08 17.08 -9.77
CA ASN A 209 19.94 17.30 -8.90
C ASN A 209 19.89 16.28 -7.77
N ALA A 210 19.70 16.76 -6.55
CA ALA A 210 19.55 15.97 -5.35
C ALA A 210 18.62 16.70 -4.38
N ALA A 211 17.84 15.95 -3.61
CA ALA A 211 16.90 16.57 -2.71
C ALA A 211 16.73 15.76 -1.41
N PHE A 212 16.50 16.49 -0.33
CA PHE A 212 15.94 16.00 0.91
C PHE A 212 14.58 16.67 1.13
N ARG A 213 13.51 15.90 1.20
CA ARG A 213 12.12 16.36 1.08
C ARG A 213 11.43 16.73 2.39
N LEU A 214 12.11 16.72 3.51
CA LEU A 214 11.49 17.04 4.80
C LEU A 214 12.08 18.33 5.37
N GLU A 215 11.23 19.17 5.97
CA GLU A 215 11.65 20.38 6.69
C GLU A 215 12.69 20.02 7.76
N CYS A 216 13.83 20.71 7.78
CA CYS A 216 14.95 20.46 8.65
C CYS A 216 15.42 21.76 9.32
N ASP A 217 15.28 21.81 10.65
CA ASP A 217 15.73 22.96 11.45
C ASP A 217 17.18 22.79 11.93
N THR A 218 17.60 21.54 12.18
CA THR A 218 18.97 21.23 12.63
C THR A 218 20.02 21.65 11.60
N TYR A 219 19.67 21.53 10.32
CA TYR A 219 20.53 21.88 9.19
C TYR A 219 19.82 22.88 8.26
N PRO A 220 19.81 24.18 8.61
CA PRO A 220 19.15 25.21 7.80
C PRO A 220 19.72 25.27 6.38
N GLY A 221 18.84 25.14 5.38
CA GLY A 221 19.21 25.10 3.97
C GLY A 221 19.41 23.70 3.37
N LEU A 222 19.31 22.65 4.18
CA LEU A 222 19.33 21.25 3.68
C LEU A 222 18.04 20.89 2.94
N THR A 223 16.90 21.37 3.40
CA THR A 223 15.59 21.12 2.81
C THR A 223 15.53 21.57 1.35
N ALA A 224 15.03 20.72 0.48
CA ALA A 224 14.91 21.00 -0.96
C ALA A 224 14.07 22.25 -1.25
N GLN A 225 14.46 23.03 -2.26
CA GLN A 225 13.79 24.28 -2.61
C GLN A 225 12.73 24.11 -3.71
N ASP A 226 12.79 23.03 -4.49
CA ASP A 226 11.84 22.70 -5.56
C ASP A 226 10.57 22.00 -5.06
N GLY A 227 10.49 21.73 -3.75
CA GLY A 227 9.35 21.13 -3.08
C GLY A 227 9.76 20.27 -1.89
N TYR A 228 9.01 20.39 -0.79
CA TYR A 228 9.26 19.65 0.45
C TYR A 228 7.98 19.53 1.28
N TYR A 229 8.04 18.73 2.31
CA TYR A 229 6.97 18.55 3.29
C TYR A 229 7.37 19.25 4.59
N THR A 230 6.48 20.08 5.13
CA THR A 230 6.66 20.59 6.49
C THR A 230 6.51 19.45 7.50
N LYS A 231 7.16 19.56 8.64
CA LYS A 231 6.99 18.59 9.75
C LYS A 231 5.52 18.43 10.11
N LYS A 232 4.77 19.52 10.16
CA LYS A 232 3.34 19.51 10.44
C LYS A 232 2.54 18.71 9.41
N GLU A 233 2.76 18.96 8.11
CA GLU A 233 2.07 18.22 7.04
C GLU A 233 2.39 16.73 7.07
N PHE A 234 3.65 16.37 7.37
CA PHE A 234 4.06 14.98 7.46
C PHE A 234 3.47 14.26 8.68
N ILE A 235 3.35 14.95 9.83
CA ILE A 235 2.63 14.46 11.01
C ILE A 235 1.15 14.24 10.69
N GLU A 236 0.50 15.21 10.04
CA GLU A 236 -0.91 15.11 9.65
C GLU A 236 -1.18 13.98 8.65
N LEU A 237 -0.25 13.75 7.70
CA LEU A 237 -0.32 12.62 6.79
C LEU A 237 -0.28 11.28 7.54
N GLN A 238 0.63 11.15 8.52
CA GLN A 238 0.72 9.93 9.34
C GLN A 238 -0.53 9.73 10.21
N LYS A 239 -1.08 10.80 10.81
CA LYS A 239 -2.35 10.73 11.56
C LYS A 239 -3.51 10.27 10.66
N LEU A 240 -3.60 10.77 9.43
CA LEU A 240 -4.57 10.30 8.44
C LEU A 240 -4.37 8.81 8.15
N ALA A 241 -3.14 8.40 7.88
CA ALA A 241 -2.81 7.01 7.56
C ALA A 241 -3.16 6.07 8.73
N GLU A 242 -2.77 6.41 9.96
CA GLU A 242 -3.14 5.67 11.17
C GLU A 242 -4.66 5.49 11.29
N SER A 243 -5.43 6.55 11.02
CA SER A 243 -6.90 6.51 11.10
C SER A 243 -7.54 5.59 10.05
N LEU A 244 -6.82 5.28 8.97
CA LEU A 244 -7.23 4.43 7.86
C LEU A 244 -6.51 3.07 7.84
N GLY A 245 -5.81 2.71 8.93
CA GLY A 245 -5.13 1.42 9.05
C GLY A 245 -3.88 1.28 8.18
N VAL A 246 -3.26 2.39 7.76
CA VAL A 246 -2.03 2.43 6.98
C VAL A 246 -0.89 2.95 7.86
N GLU A 247 0.21 2.22 7.94
CA GLU A 247 1.45 2.70 8.55
C GLU A 247 2.32 3.40 7.50
N ILE A 248 2.79 4.60 7.79
CA ILE A 248 3.83 5.26 7.00
C ILE A 248 5.19 4.88 7.57
N ILE A 249 6.07 4.37 6.70
CA ILE A 249 7.49 4.13 7.00
C ILE A 249 8.28 5.26 6.33
N PRO A 250 8.73 6.29 7.08
CA PRO A 250 9.62 7.28 6.52
C PRO A 250 10.99 6.66 6.27
N GLU A 251 11.58 6.98 5.13
CA GLU A 251 12.91 6.53 4.76
C GLU A 251 13.85 7.72 4.58
N ILE A 252 14.97 7.67 5.31
CA ILE A 252 16.16 8.50 5.05
C ILE A 252 17.26 7.55 4.64
N ASP A 253 17.61 7.57 3.35
CA ASP A 253 18.55 6.63 2.77
C ASP A 253 19.99 7.13 2.92
N VAL A 254 20.79 6.34 3.63
CA VAL A 254 22.20 6.52 3.89
C VAL A 254 22.88 5.14 3.96
N PRO A 255 24.17 4.97 3.62
CA PRO A 255 25.17 6.00 3.27
C PRO A 255 25.32 6.25 1.77
N ALA A 256 24.67 5.47 0.89
CA ALA A 256 24.50 5.81 -0.52
C ALA A 256 23.31 6.75 -0.71
N HIS A 257 22.98 7.14 -1.92
CA HIS A 257 21.84 8.03 -2.23
C HIS A 257 21.85 9.35 -1.43
N SER A 258 23.04 9.79 -1.02
CA SER A 258 23.26 10.84 -0.03
C SER A 258 23.72 12.17 -0.63
N LEU A 259 23.59 12.38 -1.95
CA LEU A 259 24.13 13.59 -2.60
C LEU A 259 23.53 14.89 -2.05
N ALA A 260 22.26 14.89 -1.65
CA ALA A 260 21.65 16.07 -1.02
C ALA A 260 22.39 16.48 0.27
N PHE A 261 22.84 15.50 1.04
CA PHE A 261 23.59 15.72 2.28
C PHE A 261 25.02 16.17 2.01
N THR A 262 25.66 15.59 1.01
CA THR A 262 27.05 15.93 0.67
C THR A 262 27.17 17.23 -0.14
N GLN A 263 26.15 17.65 -0.86
CA GLN A 263 26.07 19.00 -1.43
C GLN A 263 25.94 20.07 -0.33
N TYR A 264 25.19 19.78 0.72
CA TYR A 264 25.06 20.65 1.89
C TYR A 264 26.34 20.70 2.73
N LYS A 265 26.96 19.54 2.97
CA LYS A 265 28.19 19.39 3.78
C LYS A 265 29.23 18.55 3.01
N PRO A 266 30.00 19.12 2.08
CA PRO A 266 30.88 18.35 1.18
C PRO A 266 31.95 17.50 1.88
N GLU A 267 32.37 17.86 3.09
CA GLU A 267 33.38 17.15 3.86
C GLU A 267 32.95 15.78 4.34
N ILE A 268 31.64 15.48 4.38
CA ILE A 268 31.13 14.13 4.70
C ILE A 268 30.98 13.25 3.46
N GLY A 269 31.24 13.78 2.26
CA GLY A 269 31.15 13.03 1.00
C GLY A 269 32.36 12.13 0.76
N SER A 270 32.16 10.99 0.14
CA SER A 270 33.21 10.05 -0.23
C SER A 270 33.94 10.52 -1.49
N LYS A 271 35.21 10.88 -1.36
CA LYS A 271 36.07 11.22 -2.51
C LYS A 271 36.40 9.98 -3.38
N GLU A 272 36.38 8.80 -2.76
CA GLU A 272 36.74 7.55 -3.43
C GLU A 272 35.56 6.92 -4.18
N TYR A 273 34.35 6.93 -3.59
CA TYR A 273 33.20 6.22 -4.13
C TYR A 273 32.17 7.13 -4.81
N GLY A 274 32.37 8.45 -4.72
CA GLY A 274 31.49 9.46 -5.28
C GLY A 274 30.78 10.27 -4.22
N MET A 275 30.45 11.52 -4.56
CA MET A 275 29.80 12.45 -3.63
C MET A 275 28.35 12.06 -3.30
N ASP A 276 27.76 11.14 -4.02
CA ASP A 276 26.47 10.52 -3.70
C ASP A 276 26.55 9.46 -2.58
N HIS A 277 27.78 9.25 -2.03
CA HIS A 277 28.06 8.36 -0.92
C HIS A 277 28.68 9.10 0.26
N LEU A 278 28.32 8.75 1.47
CA LEU A 278 28.94 9.28 2.68
C LEU A 278 30.31 8.65 2.94
N ALA A 279 31.25 9.41 3.47
CA ALA A 279 32.58 8.96 3.88
C ALA A 279 32.51 8.21 5.22
N LEU A 280 32.44 6.87 5.18
CA LEU A 280 32.19 6.02 6.35
C LEU A 280 33.25 6.11 7.45
N PHE A 281 34.49 6.48 7.12
CA PHE A 281 35.58 6.63 8.07
C PHE A 281 35.67 8.03 8.68
N ASN A 282 34.86 8.98 8.21
CA ASN A 282 34.84 10.33 8.74
C ASN A 282 33.88 10.41 9.96
N PRO A 283 34.34 10.78 11.16
CA PRO A 283 33.45 10.95 12.33
C PRO A 283 32.34 11.97 12.13
N GLU A 284 32.58 13.01 11.33
CA GLU A 284 31.59 14.04 11.00
C GLU A 284 30.37 13.45 10.26
N THR A 285 30.55 12.35 9.52
CA THR A 285 29.44 11.63 8.89
C THR A 285 28.43 11.16 9.95
N TYR A 286 28.92 10.59 11.05
CA TYR A 286 28.05 10.11 12.14
C TYR A 286 27.41 11.27 12.89
N THR A 287 28.19 12.32 13.18
CA THR A 287 27.66 13.54 13.81
C THR A 287 26.50 14.13 12.99
N PHE A 288 26.65 14.20 11.67
CA PHE A 288 25.64 14.73 10.77
C PHE A 288 24.38 13.84 10.74
N VAL A 289 24.52 12.53 10.49
CA VAL A 289 23.37 11.60 10.39
C VAL A 289 22.67 11.44 11.74
N ASP A 290 23.41 11.41 12.85
CA ASP A 290 22.84 11.38 14.20
C ASP A 290 21.97 12.63 14.46
N GLY A 291 22.46 13.82 14.12
CA GLY A 291 21.72 15.08 14.25
C GLY A 291 20.47 15.09 13.39
N LEU A 292 20.57 14.64 12.14
CA LEU A 292 19.45 14.54 11.20
C LEU A 292 18.35 13.61 11.73
N LEU A 293 18.71 12.40 12.15
CA LEU A 293 17.73 11.42 12.63
C LEU A 293 17.09 11.83 13.97
N ARG A 294 17.88 12.44 14.88
CA ARG A 294 17.35 12.96 16.15
C ARG A 294 16.22 13.95 15.95
N GLU A 295 16.33 14.84 14.98
CA GLU A 295 15.33 15.86 14.69
C GLU A 295 13.92 15.28 14.47
N TYR A 296 13.83 14.09 13.90
CA TYR A 296 12.55 13.46 13.59
C TYR A 296 12.13 12.37 14.57
N LEU A 297 13.07 11.87 15.38
CA LEU A 297 12.85 10.75 16.32
C LEU A 297 12.69 11.18 17.77
N GLU A 298 13.25 12.33 18.16
CA GLU A 298 13.32 12.78 19.55
C GLU A 298 12.08 13.62 19.94
N GLY A 299 11.77 13.62 21.24
CA GLY A 299 10.67 14.38 21.83
C GLY A 299 9.42 13.56 22.12
N ASP A 300 8.48 14.17 22.83
CA ASP A 300 7.22 13.54 23.27
C ASP A 300 6.26 13.28 22.08
N GLU A 301 6.30 14.14 21.06
CA GLU A 301 5.56 13.99 19.81
C GLU A 301 6.53 14.03 18.60
N PRO A 302 7.29 12.95 18.36
CA PRO A 302 8.27 12.92 17.28
C PRO A 302 7.61 13.03 15.91
N VAL A 303 8.34 13.61 14.94
CA VAL A 303 7.85 13.76 13.57
C VAL A 303 7.59 12.39 12.93
N PHE A 304 8.46 11.41 13.17
CA PHE A 304 8.25 10.03 12.75
C PHE A 304 7.41 9.30 13.79
N ARG A 305 6.11 9.22 13.54
CA ARG A 305 5.11 8.71 14.48
C ARG A 305 5.05 7.19 14.49
N GLY A 306 5.16 6.57 13.32
CA GLY A 306 5.03 5.12 13.13
C GLY A 306 6.02 4.28 13.95
N LYS A 307 5.76 2.99 14.00
CA LYS A 307 6.64 2.04 14.70
C LYS A 307 7.96 1.84 13.96
N ARG A 308 7.92 1.88 12.62
CA ARG A 308 9.05 1.56 11.75
C ARG A 308 9.67 2.81 11.14
N VAL A 309 10.99 2.79 11.00
CA VAL A 309 11.78 3.80 10.29
C VAL A 309 12.77 3.08 9.38
N HIS A 310 12.85 3.50 8.12
CA HIS A 310 13.80 2.95 7.15
C HIS A 310 15.04 3.84 7.06
N ILE A 311 16.21 3.22 7.14
CA ILE A 311 17.51 3.90 7.18
C ILE A 311 18.35 3.63 5.92
N GLY A 312 17.71 3.13 4.85
CA GLY A 312 18.38 2.80 3.60
C GLY A 312 19.33 1.63 3.73
N THR A 313 20.63 1.87 3.57
CA THR A 313 21.75 0.92 3.70
C THR A 313 21.83 -0.10 2.57
N ASP A 314 21.77 0.34 1.33
CA ASP A 314 21.83 -0.51 0.14
C ASP A 314 23.18 -0.43 -0.60
N GLU A 315 23.28 0.43 -1.59
CA GLU A 315 24.29 0.39 -2.66
C GLU A 315 25.64 1.01 -2.28
N TYR A 316 26.43 0.36 -1.43
CA TYR A 316 27.79 0.82 -1.13
C TYR A 316 28.87 -0.09 -1.71
N SER A 317 30.12 0.42 -1.86
CA SER A 317 31.22 -0.33 -2.45
C SER A 317 31.66 -1.54 -1.60
N ASN A 318 31.86 -2.69 -2.25
CA ASN A 318 32.41 -3.90 -1.64
C ASN A 318 33.83 -4.24 -2.12
N LYS A 319 34.53 -3.31 -2.80
CA LYS A 319 35.84 -3.56 -3.42
C LYS A 319 36.97 -3.75 -2.41
N LYS A 320 36.84 -3.18 -1.20
CA LYS A 320 37.85 -3.26 -0.14
C LYS A 320 37.24 -3.84 1.13
N LYS A 321 37.95 -4.79 1.76
CA LYS A 321 37.46 -5.45 2.99
C LYS A 321 37.18 -4.45 4.11
N GLU A 322 38.08 -3.51 4.35
CA GLU A 322 37.91 -2.50 5.39
C GLU A 322 36.67 -1.61 5.17
N VAL A 323 36.31 -1.34 3.92
CA VAL A 323 35.10 -0.59 3.57
C VAL A 323 33.84 -1.43 3.82
N VAL A 324 33.88 -2.69 3.47
CA VAL A 324 32.79 -3.65 3.78
C VAL A 324 32.56 -3.73 5.29
N GLU A 325 33.63 -3.91 6.07
CA GLU A 325 33.52 -3.99 7.53
C GLU A 325 32.97 -2.67 8.13
N LYS A 326 33.37 -1.54 7.56
CA LYS A 326 32.90 -0.23 8.02
C LYS A 326 31.45 0.04 7.61
N PHE A 327 31.01 -0.42 6.43
CA PHE A 327 29.62 -0.37 6.01
C PHE A 327 28.72 -1.24 6.92
N ARG A 328 29.17 -2.44 7.26
CA ARG A 328 28.47 -3.32 8.21
C ARG A 328 28.36 -2.68 9.60
N TYR A 329 29.44 -2.05 10.07
CA TYR A 329 29.42 -1.27 11.31
C TYR A 329 28.43 -0.11 11.24
N PHE A 330 28.40 0.64 10.14
CA PHE A 330 27.47 1.74 9.93
C PHE A 330 26.02 1.25 9.98
N THR A 331 25.71 0.16 9.30
CA THR A 331 24.39 -0.45 9.28
C THR A 331 23.94 -0.89 10.69
N ASP A 332 24.79 -1.60 11.43
CA ASP A 332 24.50 -2.01 12.81
C ASP A 332 24.32 -0.81 13.76
N TYR A 333 25.17 0.20 13.59
CA TYR A 333 25.10 1.43 14.38
C TYR A 333 23.75 2.12 14.23
N TYR A 334 23.26 2.32 13.01
CA TYR A 334 21.98 3.02 12.77
C TYR A 334 20.75 2.15 13.05
N ILE A 335 20.82 0.84 12.91
CA ILE A 335 19.81 -0.07 13.47
C ILE A 335 19.62 0.20 14.96
N ARG A 336 20.72 0.16 15.72
CA ARG A 336 20.67 0.40 17.18
C ARG A 336 20.33 1.83 17.53
N PHE A 337 20.70 2.78 16.67
CA PHE A 337 20.40 4.19 16.89
C PHE A 337 18.90 4.44 16.89
N VAL A 338 18.17 3.99 15.88
CA VAL A 338 16.72 4.18 15.80
C VAL A 338 15.96 3.40 16.86
N GLU A 339 16.50 2.26 17.31
CA GLU A 339 15.92 1.47 18.40
C GLU A 339 15.96 2.21 19.75
N LYS A 340 16.94 3.08 20.00
CA LYS A 340 17.00 3.91 21.22
C LYS A 340 15.79 4.83 21.36
N PHE A 341 15.12 5.14 20.25
CA PHE A 341 13.89 5.93 20.22
C PHE A 341 12.62 5.05 20.16
N GLY A 342 12.74 3.76 20.46
CA GLY A 342 11.62 2.81 20.48
C GLY A 342 11.11 2.42 19.08
N LYS A 343 11.89 2.70 18.03
CA LYS A 343 11.53 2.35 16.65
C LYS A 343 12.11 1.00 16.24
N GLN A 344 11.44 0.33 15.31
CA GLN A 344 11.95 -0.85 14.61
C GLN A 344 12.66 -0.40 13.33
N ALA A 345 13.92 -0.79 13.18
CA ALA A 345 14.69 -0.48 11.99
C ALA A 345 14.21 -1.29 10.78
N CYS A 346 14.05 -0.59 9.65
CA CYS A 346 13.95 -1.18 8.33
C CYS A 346 15.20 -0.84 7.53
N ILE A 347 15.69 -1.78 6.72
CA ILE A 347 16.88 -1.64 5.89
C ILE A 347 16.65 -2.24 4.50
N TRP A 348 17.36 -1.75 3.51
CA TRP A 348 17.51 -2.47 2.25
C TRP A 348 18.47 -3.65 2.39
N GLY A 349 18.21 -4.71 1.68
CA GLY A 349 19.10 -5.88 1.69
C GLY A 349 20.40 -5.62 0.95
N ALA A 350 21.54 -5.66 1.69
CA ALA A 350 22.88 -5.46 1.12
C ALA A 350 23.95 -6.42 1.68
N LEU A 351 23.61 -7.30 2.63
CA LEU A 351 24.60 -8.02 3.41
C LEU A 351 25.20 -9.26 2.74
N THR A 352 24.69 -9.69 1.59
CA THR A 352 25.37 -10.66 0.71
C THR A 352 26.43 -9.95 -0.11
N HIS A 353 26.12 -8.76 -0.65
CA HIS A 353 27.06 -7.91 -1.37
C HIS A 353 28.17 -7.40 -0.44
N ALA A 354 27.81 -6.91 0.71
CA ALA A 354 28.75 -6.50 1.77
C ALA A 354 29.04 -7.68 2.73
N LYS A 355 29.54 -8.79 2.17
CA LYS A 355 29.93 -9.97 2.95
C LYS A 355 31.18 -9.67 3.77
N GLY A 356 31.07 -9.74 5.11
CA GLY A 356 32.14 -9.43 6.04
C GLY A 356 31.95 -10.09 7.40
N ASP A 357 32.90 -9.82 8.32
CA ASP A 357 32.97 -10.42 9.63
C ASP A 357 32.30 -9.56 10.72
N THR A 358 32.21 -8.24 10.52
CA THR A 358 31.55 -7.32 11.46
C THR A 358 30.07 -7.71 11.60
N PRO A 359 29.60 -8.03 12.82
CA PRO A 359 28.22 -8.45 13.02
C PRO A 359 27.24 -7.29 12.75
N VAL A 360 26.10 -7.62 12.17
CA VAL A 360 24.97 -6.70 11.99
C VAL A 360 23.75 -7.31 12.68
N LYS A 361 23.11 -6.54 13.54
CA LYS A 361 21.93 -6.98 14.27
C LYS A 361 20.82 -7.40 13.32
N SER A 362 20.19 -8.56 13.56
CA SER A 362 19.06 -9.08 12.80
C SER A 362 17.77 -9.14 13.62
N ASP A 363 17.88 -9.31 14.94
CA ASP A 363 16.71 -9.37 15.81
C ASP A 363 15.95 -8.05 15.78
N ASN A 364 14.63 -8.15 15.60
CA ASN A 364 13.70 -7.03 15.45
C ASN A 364 13.99 -6.09 14.25
N VAL A 365 14.72 -6.56 13.23
CA VAL A 365 15.02 -5.81 12.00
C VAL A 365 14.19 -6.33 10.85
N VAL A 366 13.65 -5.43 10.05
CA VAL A 366 12.94 -5.74 8.81
C VAL A 366 13.81 -5.38 7.61
N MET A 367 13.96 -6.30 6.67
CA MET A 367 14.79 -6.11 5.48
C MET A 367 13.94 -6.16 4.21
N GLY A 368 14.04 -5.14 3.37
CA GLY A 368 13.51 -5.14 2.01
C GLY A 368 14.38 -6.05 1.11
N ALA A 369 13.83 -7.18 0.70
CA ALA A 369 14.52 -8.14 -0.16
C ALA A 369 14.23 -7.79 -1.63
N TRP A 370 15.10 -6.96 -2.22
CA TRP A 370 14.92 -6.37 -3.55
C TRP A 370 15.74 -7.06 -4.63
N TYR A 371 17.00 -7.40 -4.36
CA TYR A 371 17.88 -8.05 -5.31
C TYR A 371 18.71 -9.15 -4.65
N ASN A 372 18.63 -10.39 -5.16
CA ASN A 372 19.27 -11.55 -4.55
C ASN A 372 20.81 -11.44 -4.52
N GLY A 373 21.41 -10.68 -5.45
CA GLY A 373 22.86 -10.42 -5.45
C GLY A 373 23.31 -9.51 -4.32
N TYR A 374 22.45 -8.63 -3.85
CA TYR A 374 22.72 -7.77 -2.69
C TYR A 374 22.37 -8.45 -1.37
N ALA A 375 21.24 -9.17 -1.32
CA ALA A 375 20.87 -9.96 -0.14
C ALA A 375 20.18 -11.26 -0.59
N ASN A 376 20.87 -12.39 -0.44
CA ASN A 376 20.28 -13.69 -0.68
C ASN A 376 19.19 -13.96 0.38
N PRO A 377 17.93 -14.16 0.01
CA PRO A 377 16.83 -14.26 0.95
C PRO A 377 16.97 -15.42 1.93
N ALA A 378 17.42 -16.60 1.47
CA ALA A 378 17.61 -17.76 2.34
C ALA A 378 18.68 -17.52 3.40
N ASP A 379 19.79 -16.85 3.01
CA ASP A 379 20.85 -16.49 3.96
C ASP A 379 20.37 -15.45 4.98
N MET A 380 19.55 -14.48 4.55
CA MET A 380 19.00 -13.45 5.45
C MET A 380 18.03 -14.06 6.46
N ILE A 381 17.15 -14.96 6.01
CA ILE A 381 16.26 -15.73 6.89
C ILE A 381 17.07 -16.54 7.91
N LYS A 382 18.12 -17.23 7.48
CA LYS A 382 19.01 -17.99 8.37
C LYS A 382 19.71 -17.12 9.41
N GLN A 383 20.02 -15.87 9.08
CA GLN A 383 20.59 -14.88 9.99
C GLN A 383 19.57 -14.26 10.95
N GLY A 384 18.26 -14.53 10.78
CA GLY A 384 17.20 -14.08 11.66
C GLY A 384 16.44 -12.84 11.20
N TYR A 385 16.73 -12.29 10.02
CA TYR A 385 15.98 -11.14 9.48
C TYR A 385 14.54 -11.51 9.13
N LYS A 386 13.64 -10.55 9.30
CA LYS A 386 12.28 -10.59 8.74
C LYS A 386 12.29 -9.85 7.42
N LEU A 387 11.72 -10.46 6.39
CA LEU A 387 11.78 -9.94 5.02
C LEU A 387 10.46 -9.36 4.55
N ILE A 388 10.53 -8.28 3.78
CA ILE A 388 9.47 -7.83 2.88
C ILE A 388 9.93 -8.16 1.46
N SER A 389 9.11 -8.93 0.72
CA SER A 389 9.39 -9.29 -0.67
C SER A 389 9.14 -8.09 -1.59
N ILE A 390 10.20 -7.60 -2.22
CA ILE A 390 10.16 -6.43 -3.12
C ILE A 390 11.10 -6.63 -4.33
N PRO A 391 11.09 -7.80 -4.99
CA PRO A 391 12.06 -8.11 -6.04
C PRO A 391 12.01 -7.13 -7.20
N ASP A 392 13.16 -6.50 -7.47
CA ASP A 392 13.35 -5.45 -8.47
C ASP A 392 12.89 -5.85 -9.87
N GLY A 393 13.24 -7.04 -10.31
CA GLY A 393 12.85 -7.59 -11.61
C GLY A 393 11.36 -7.94 -11.75
N LEU A 394 10.53 -7.75 -10.71
CA LEU A 394 9.10 -8.06 -10.72
C LEU A 394 8.23 -6.89 -10.24
N LEU A 395 8.70 -6.14 -9.24
CA LEU A 395 7.87 -5.19 -8.48
C LEU A 395 8.36 -3.73 -8.54
N TYR A 396 9.41 -3.43 -9.31
CA TYR A 396 9.86 -2.07 -9.54
C TYR A 396 9.18 -1.46 -10.75
N ILE A 397 8.55 -0.32 -10.56
CA ILE A 397 8.09 0.60 -11.60
C ILE A 397 9.12 1.72 -11.67
N VAL A 398 9.79 1.86 -12.82
CA VAL A 398 10.73 2.95 -13.07
C VAL A 398 10.31 3.63 -14.38
N PRO A 399 9.52 4.70 -14.31
CA PRO A 399 8.93 5.31 -15.49
C PRO A 399 9.97 5.71 -16.53
N ALA A 400 9.78 5.25 -17.77
CA ALA A 400 10.61 5.53 -18.94
C ALA A 400 12.09 5.08 -18.83
N ALA A 401 12.46 4.21 -17.89
CA ALA A 401 13.85 3.82 -17.66
C ALA A 401 14.40 2.84 -18.69
N GLY A 402 13.56 1.93 -19.18
CA GLY A 402 13.96 0.91 -20.18
C GLY A 402 14.70 -0.30 -19.60
N TYR A 403 15.20 -0.25 -18.37
CA TYR A 403 15.88 -1.37 -17.69
C TYR A 403 15.03 -2.03 -16.60
N TYR A 404 13.98 -1.37 -16.11
CA TYR A 404 12.92 -1.92 -15.29
C TYR A 404 11.56 -1.72 -15.95
N TYR A 405 10.49 -2.20 -15.33
CA TYR A 405 9.14 -2.03 -15.86
C TYR A 405 8.70 -0.56 -15.83
N ASP A 406 8.13 -0.12 -16.94
CA ASP A 406 7.34 1.11 -17.00
C ASP A 406 5.94 0.86 -16.40
N TYR A 407 5.34 -0.27 -16.75
CA TYR A 407 4.13 -0.83 -16.14
C TYR A 407 4.40 -2.27 -15.71
N LEU A 408 4.02 -2.67 -14.49
CA LEU A 408 4.19 -4.05 -14.06
C LEU A 408 3.41 -5.03 -14.94
N ASN A 409 3.96 -6.21 -15.12
CA ASN A 409 3.24 -7.30 -15.78
C ASN A 409 2.21 -7.90 -14.82
N THR A 410 1.05 -7.24 -14.72
CA THR A 410 -0.02 -7.58 -13.78
C THR A 410 -0.59 -8.98 -14.03
N GLU A 411 -0.61 -9.47 -15.28
CA GLU A 411 -1.05 -10.82 -15.59
C GLU A 411 -0.12 -11.87 -15.00
N TYR A 412 1.19 -11.70 -15.21
CA TYR A 412 2.19 -12.60 -14.64
C TYR A 412 2.12 -12.59 -13.10
N LEU A 413 2.06 -11.42 -12.49
CA LEU A 413 1.99 -11.26 -11.04
C LEU A 413 0.73 -11.90 -10.47
N TYR A 414 -0.43 -11.68 -11.08
CA TYR A 414 -1.69 -12.27 -10.63
C TYR A 414 -1.66 -13.80 -10.67
N LYS A 415 -1.07 -14.38 -11.73
CA LYS A 415 -1.04 -15.83 -11.93
C LYS A 415 0.06 -16.53 -11.12
N ASN A 416 1.22 -15.90 -10.95
CA ASN A 416 2.45 -16.61 -10.56
C ASN A 416 3.12 -16.06 -9.30
N TRP A 417 2.91 -14.79 -8.93
CA TRP A 417 3.62 -14.19 -7.82
C TRP A 417 2.82 -14.21 -6.53
N THR A 418 3.52 -14.39 -5.41
CA THR A 418 3.06 -14.09 -4.04
C THR A 418 4.25 -13.53 -3.25
N PRO A 419 4.05 -12.96 -2.06
CA PRO A 419 5.18 -12.54 -1.22
C PRO A 419 6.19 -13.63 -0.89
N ALA A 420 5.82 -14.90 -0.99
CA ALA A 420 6.75 -16.03 -0.84
C ALA A 420 7.74 -16.17 -2.01
N HIS A 421 7.52 -15.46 -3.12
CA HIS A 421 8.40 -15.45 -4.28
C HIS A 421 9.32 -14.23 -4.25
N ILE A 422 10.58 -14.42 -3.87
CA ILE A 422 11.59 -13.37 -3.70
C ILE A 422 12.72 -13.57 -4.73
N GLY A 423 12.66 -12.82 -5.81
CA GLY A 423 13.60 -12.95 -6.92
C GLY A 423 13.57 -14.35 -7.53
N LYS A 424 14.65 -15.10 -7.39
CA LYS A 424 14.77 -16.48 -7.91
C LYS A 424 14.34 -17.56 -6.93
N GLU A 425 14.02 -17.19 -5.69
CA GLU A 425 13.69 -18.12 -4.62
C GLU A 425 12.20 -18.12 -4.31
N ILE A 426 11.65 -19.30 -4.06
CA ILE A 426 10.26 -19.50 -3.69
C ILE A 426 10.25 -20.22 -2.34
N PHE A 427 9.68 -19.56 -1.34
CA PHE A 427 9.52 -20.08 0.01
C PHE A 427 8.11 -20.68 0.20
N PRO A 428 7.89 -21.47 1.26
CA PRO A 428 6.55 -21.85 1.65
C PRO A 428 5.66 -20.62 1.87
N GLU A 429 4.41 -20.71 1.41
CA GLU A 429 3.41 -19.67 1.68
C GLU A 429 3.30 -19.40 3.19
N LYS A 430 3.20 -18.12 3.56
CA LYS A 430 3.09 -17.67 4.96
C LYS A 430 4.30 -18.05 5.82
N HIS A 431 5.49 -18.12 5.22
CA HIS A 431 6.71 -18.29 6.00
C HIS A 431 6.80 -17.21 7.08
N GLU A 432 7.05 -17.58 8.33
CA GLU A 432 6.96 -16.68 9.50
C GLU A 432 7.87 -15.44 9.44
N GLN A 433 9.01 -15.55 8.74
CA GLN A 433 9.94 -14.44 8.53
C GLN A 433 9.67 -13.65 7.25
N ILE A 434 8.70 -14.05 6.41
CA ILE A 434 8.26 -13.25 5.25
C ILE A 434 6.99 -12.53 5.63
N LEU A 435 7.13 -11.26 6.01
CA LEU A 435 6.02 -10.44 6.52
C LEU A 435 4.97 -10.13 5.46
N GLY A 436 5.38 -10.12 4.20
CA GLY A 436 4.52 -9.79 3.07
C GLY A 436 5.30 -9.24 1.89
N GLY A 437 4.65 -8.43 1.09
CA GLY A 437 5.24 -7.83 -0.11
C GLY A 437 5.05 -6.32 -0.18
N MET A 438 5.82 -5.73 -1.07
CA MET A 438 5.76 -4.31 -1.41
C MET A 438 6.15 -4.13 -2.88
N PHE A 439 5.53 -3.20 -3.58
CA PHE A 439 6.02 -2.74 -4.88
C PHE A 439 6.51 -1.31 -4.76
N ALA A 440 7.40 -0.91 -5.66
CA ALA A 440 8.06 0.37 -5.59
C ALA A 440 7.90 1.18 -6.88
N VAL A 441 7.79 2.49 -6.74
CA VAL A 441 8.00 3.45 -7.82
C VAL A 441 9.27 4.23 -7.54
N TRP A 442 10.24 4.12 -8.44
CA TRP A 442 11.47 4.88 -8.45
C TRP A 442 11.45 5.92 -9.58
N ASN A 443 11.86 7.13 -9.27
CA ASN A 443 11.89 8.25 -10.22
C ASN A 443 13.32 8.53 -10.71
N ASP A 444 14.02 7.48 -11.18
CA ASP A 444 15.45 7.50 -11.56
C ASP A 444 15.77 8.56 -12.61
N HIS A 445 14.86 8.75 -13.56
CA HIS A 445 15.04 9.71 -14.65
C HIS A 445 14.42 11.07 -14.31
N TYR A 446 15.15 11.84 -13.54
CA TYR A 446 14.75 13.21 -13.21
C TYR A 446 14.51 14.05 -14.48
N GLY A 447 13.43 14.84 -14.47
CA GLY A 447 13.11 15.74 -15.58
C GLY A 447 12.57 15.06 -16.84
N ASN A 448 12.13 13.80 -16.75
CA ASN A 448 11.59 13.03 -17.87
C ASN A 448 10.17 13.44 -18.33
N GLY A 449 9.57 14.46 -17.72
CA GLY A 449 8.22 14.93 -18.04
C GLY A 449 7.07 14.05 -17.49
N ILE A 450 7.37 12.99 -16.76
CA ILE A 450 6.36 12.13 -16.12
C ILE A 450 5.65 12.91 -15.01
N SER A 451 4.35 13.09 -15.14
CA SER A 451 3.52 13.77 -14.12
C SER A 451 3.12 12.79 -12.99
N THR A 452 2.58 13.35 -11.90
CA THR A 452 2.00 12.52 -10.82
C THR A 452 0.82 11.68 -11.31
N LYS A 453 0.07 12.17 -12.31
CA LYS A 453 -0.99 11.39 -12.96
C LYS A 453 -0.43 10.22 -13.76
N ASP A 454 0.66 10.39 -14.47
CA ASP A 454 1.32 9.30 -15.20
C ASP A 454 1.87 8.23 -14.25
N ILE A 455 2.37 8.64 -13.07
CA ILE A 455 2.72 7.71 -11.99
C ILE A 455 1.48 6.95 -11.52
N HIS A 456 0.37 7.65 -11.32
CA HIS A 456 -0.89 7.04 -10.88
C HIS A 456 -1.41 5.99 -11.88
N ASP A 457 -1.34 6.27 -13.18
CA ASP A 457 -1.77 5.35 -14.23
C ASP A 457 -0.96 4.03 -14.21
N ARG A 458 0.29 4.07 -13.73
CA ARG A 458 1.15 2.89 -13.53
C ARG A 458 0.85 2.16 -12.23
N VAL A 459 0.57 2.91 -11.19
CA VAL A 459 0.38 2.40 -9.82
C VAL A 459 -0.97 1.70 -9.66
N MET A 460 -2.05 2.23 -10.22
CA MET A 460 -3.39 1.67 -9.96
C MET A 460 -3.56 0.21 -10.36
N PRO A 461 -3.22 -0.23 -11.60
CA PRO A 461 -3.33 -1.64 -11.95
C PRO A 461 -2.39 -2.53 -11.11
N ALA A 462 -1.20 -2.03 -10.77
CA ALA A 462 -0.26 -2.73 -9.90
C ALA A 462 -0.83 -2.90 -8.48
N MET A 463 -1.34 -1.82 -7.87
CA MET A 463 -1.90 -1.83 -6.52
C MET A 463 -3.10 -2.77 -6.41
N GLN A 464 -4.04 -2.72 -7.34
CA GLN A 464 -5.21 -3.61 -7.35
C GLN A 464 -4.80 -5.08 -7.45
N THR A 465 -3.86 -5.41 -8.34
CA THR A 465 -3.35 -6.77 -8.53
C THR A 465 -2.62 -7.28 -7.29
N LEU A 466 -1.71 -6.48 -6.77
CA LEU A 466 -0.86 -6.86 -5.64
C LEU A 466 -1.64 -6.89 -4.32
N ALA A 467 -2.67 -6.07 -4.16
CA ALA A 467 -3.59 -6.16 -3.03
C ALA A 467 -4.23 -7.55 -2.96
N VAL A 468 -4.68 -8.11 -4.10
CA VAL A 468 -5.18 -9.50 -4.16
C VAL A 468 -4.10 -10.48 -3.74
N LYS A 469 -2.90 -10.37 -4.29
CA LYS A 469 -1.81 -11.34 -4.05
C LYS A 469 -1.29 -11.30 -2.61
N MET A 470 -1.24 -10.14 -1.99
CA MET A 470 -0.80 -9.98 -0.61
C MET A 470 -1.90 -10.35 0.40
N TRP A 471 -3.19 -10.23 0.01
CA TRP A 471 -4.32 -10.64 0.85
C TRP A 471 -4.63 -12.14 0.72
N ASN A 472 -4.75 -12.63 -0.52
CA ASN A 472 -5.22 -13.98 -0.82
C ASN A 472 -4.10 -15.01 -1.08
N GLY A 473 -2.85 -14.58 -1.29
CA GLY A 473 -1.74 -15.47 -1.67
C GLY A 473 -2.02 -16.17 -3.00
N THR A 474 -1.97 -17.49 -2.99
CA THR A 474 -2.31 -18.34 -4.16
C THR A 474 -3.79 -18.62 -4.33
N LYS A 475 -4.64 -18.21 -3.36
CA LYS A 475 -6.07 -18.56 -3.29
C LYS A 475 -6.95 -17.54 -4.03
N THR A 476 -6.68 -17.31 -5.30
CA THR A 476 -7.53 -16.51 -6.19
C THR A 476 -8.47 -17.41 -6.97
N SER A 477 -9.72 -16.99 -7.15
CA SER A 477 -10.74 -17.76 -7.86
C SER A 477 -11.19 -17.12 -9.17
N VAL A 478 -11.03 -15.81 -9.31
CA VAL A 478 -11.41 -15.06 -10.51
C VAL A 478 -10.31 -15.22 -11.56
N PRO A 479 -10.58 -15.67 -12.79
CA PRO A 479 -9.61 -15.69 -13.87
C PRO A 479 -9.08 -14.27 -14.15
N TYR A 480 -7.78 -14.14 -14.51
CA TYR A 480 -7.14 -12.83 -14.71
C TYR A 480 -7.90 -11.94 -15.70
N ALA A 481 -8.35 -12.46 -16.83
CA ALA A 481 -9.08 -11.67 -17.82
C ALA A 481 -10.36 -11.04 -17.25
N ASN A 482 -11.07 -11.77 -16.38
CA ASN A 482 -12.25 -11.26 -15.69
C ASN A 482 -11.85 -10.24 -14.61
N PHE A 483 -10.79 -10.52 -13.85
CA PHE A 483 -10.25 -9.59 -12.86
C PHE A 483 -9.85 -8.27 -13.51
N ASP A 484 -9.08 -8.31 -14.60
CA ASP A 484 -8.58 -7.12 -15.29
C ASP A 484 -9.72 -6.25 -15.86
N SER A 485 -10.77 -6.90 -16.38
CA SER A 485 -11.98 -6.19 -16.81
C SER A 485 -12.76 -5.60 -15.64
N LEU A 486 -13.02 -6.38 -14.58
CA LEU A 486 -13.88 -5.97 -13.47
C LEU A 486 -13.23 -4.92 -12.56
N ARG A 487 -11.89 -4.97 -12.36
CA ARG A 487 -11.18 -4.00 -11.53
C ARG A 487 -11.37 -2.56 -11.97
N THR A 488 -11.61 -2.34 -13.26
CA THR A 488 -11.83 -1.00 -13.81
C THR A 488 -13.16 -0.38 -13.38
N ASN A 489 -14.10 -1.19 -12.87
CA ASN A 489 -15.39 -0.73 -12.35
C ASN A 489 -15.34 -0.36 -10.86
N ILE A 490 -14.23 -0.63 -10.17
CA ILE A 490 -14.03 -0.25 -8.77
C ILE A 490 -13.38 1.14 -8.72
N SER A 491 -13.93 2.03 -7.90
CA SER A 491 -13.42 3.39 -7.69
C SER A 491 -12.01 3.37 -7.09
N GLU A 492 -11.28 4.47 -7.22
CA GLU A 492 -9.95 4.61 -6.60
C GLU A 492 -10.04 4.59 -5.08
N ALA A 493 -10.90 5.41 -4.51
CA ALA A 493 -11.27 5.41 -3.08
C ALA A 493 -12.41 6.43 -2.85
N PRO A 494 -13.07 6.41 -1.67
CA PRO A 494 -14.03 7.44 -1.31
C PRO A 494 -13.44 8.85 -1.40
N GLY A 495 -14.04 9.70 -2.23
CA GLY A 495 -13.61 11.07 -2.44
C GLY A 495 -12.27 11.25 -3.16
N VAL A 496 -11.78 10.22 -3.85
CA VAL A 496 -10.55 10.25 -4.65
C VAL A 496 -10.87 9.93 -6.11
N ASN A 497 -10.35 10.74 -7.01
CA ASN A 497 -10.49 10.54 -8.46
C ASN A 497 -9.28 11.15 -9.20
N VAL A 498 -8.11 10.60 -8.98
CA VAL A 498 -6.85 11.07 -9.60
C VAL A 498 -6.86 10.83 -11.11
N ALA A 499 -7.36 9.68 -11.55
CA ALA A 499 -7.45 9.37 -12.99
C ALA A 499 -8.49 10.23 -13.74
N GLY A 500 -9.31 11.01 -13.03
CA GLY A 500 -10.40 11.78 -13.64
C GLY A 500 -11.48 10.89 -14.26
N ARG A 501 -11.68 9.66 -13.74
CA ARG A 501 -12.73 8.76 -14.21
C ARG A 501 -14.09 9.37 -13.93
N ILE A 502 -14.95 9.36 -14.95
CA ILE A 502 -16.33 9.80 -14.80
C ILE A 502 -17.04 8.75 -13.94
N GLY A 503 -17.34 9.11 -12.70
CA GLY A 503 -18.23 8.31 -11.88
C GLY A 503 -19.63 8.25 -12.51
N THR A 504 -20.39 7.23 -12.17
CA THR A 504 -21.80 7.08 -12.61
C THR A 504 -22.75 8.11 -11.99
N ALA A 505 -22.23 9.11 -11.29
CA ALA A 505 -23.01 10.22 -10.77
C ALA A 505 -23.54 11.12 -11.90
N LYS A 506 -24.76 11.62 -11.74
CA LYS A 506 -25.50 12.40 -12.74
C LYS A 506 -24.89 13.76 -13.14
N SER A 507 -23.77 14.16 -12.56
CA SER A 507 -23.06 15.40 -12.91
C SER A 507 -21.60 15.13 -13.14
N CYS A 508 -21.15 15.29 -14.38
CA CYS A 508 -19.73 15.32 -14.72
C CYS A 508 -19.26 16.76 -14.61
N VAL A 509 -18.43 17.06 -13.63
CA VAL A 509 -17.67 18.31 -13.64
C VAL A 509 -16.34 17.99 -14.31
N PHE A 510 -16.19 18.40 -15.56
CA PHE A 510 -14.89 18.44 -16.20
C PHE A 510 -14.11 19.61 -15.61
N THR A 511 -13.26 19.34 -14.64
CA THR A 511 -12.17 20.25 -14.32
C THR A 511 -11.03 19.92 -15.27
N THR A 512 -10.96 20.61 -16.41
CA THR A 512 -9.69 20.72 -17.11
C THR A 512 -8.72 21.38 -16.12
N PRO A 513 -7.57 20.76 -15.80
CA PRO A 513 -6.56 21.46 -15.02
C PRO A 513 -6.24 22.75 -15.79
N LYS A 514 -6.38 23.89 -15.13
CA LYS A 514 -5.84 25.13 -15.67
C LYS A 514 -4.33 24.90 -15.72
N LEU A 515 -3.76 24.87 -16.92
CA LEU A 515 -2.32 24.95 -17.12
C LEU A 515 -1.83 26.21 -16.42
N VAL A 516 -1.20 26.07 -15.27
CA VAL A 516 -0.50 27.14 -14.61
C VAL A 516 0.92 27.09 -15.17
N PRO A 517 1.44 28.15 -15.79
CA PRO A 517 2.85 28.17 -16.22
C PRO A 517 3.76 27.81 -15.05
N GLY A 518 4.61 26.78 -15.23
CA GLY A 518 5.47 26.25 -14.17
C GLY A 518 4.85 25.15 -13.29
N SER A 519 3.60 24.73 -13.55
CA SER A 519 3.06 23.51 -12.94
C SER A 519 3.60 22.26 -13.66
N GLU A 520 3.65 21.13 -12.94
CA GLU A 520 4.19 19.83 -13.42
C GLU A 520 3.40 19.19 -14.60
N THR A 521 2.55 19.93 -15.25
CA THR A 521 1.81 19.51 -16.43
C THR A 521 2.51 19.97 -17.68
N GLY A 522 3.75 19.59 -17.82
CA GLY A 522 4.49 19.72 -19.06
C GLY A 522 4.67 18.38 -19.71
#